data_a7cafebb83e41a1993c523a1140e6095
#
_entry.id   a7cafebb83e41a1993c523a1140e6095
#
_cell.length_a   1.000
_cell.length_b   1.000
_cell.length_c   1.000
_cell.angle_alpha   90.00
_cell.angle_beta   90.00
_cell.angle_gamma   90.00
#
_symmetry.space_group_name_H-M   'P 1'
#
loop_
_entity.id
_entity.type
_entity.pdbx_description
1 polymer ?
#
loop_
_entity_poly.entity_id
_entity_poly.type
_entity_poly.pdbx_seq_one_letter_code
_entity_poly.pdbx_strand_id
1 'polypeptide(L)'
;MAVLGKFIIDLRLDGYHFCLLANNGQLLYDSTGFASEEGVMKGIETFKKACEGNDFVIYQDKFGRFRFVLNKRYIGEDYKERAQCEKVTASVQRFAKDSVVVPYTPDPEKEQAYAEAKANAKTGKDIDWEAVKNEPVPPSGKFEVEEEGDGYHFSLLANNGQLMFYSRSYATEKSCVEGIRTFQKAAYIGNFIIDQDKFDRYRFVLRSGSGVIVYIGESYTTRDRALKSVESVKKFARSATIVFPYRG
;
A
#
# COMPACT_ATOMS: atom_id res chain seq x y z
N MET A 1 24.70 26.47 -0.41
CA MET A 1 24.10 25.41 0.42
C MET A 1 23.65 24.29 -0.52
N ALA A 2 24.05 23.05 -0.30
CA ALA A 2 23.57 21.93 -1.10
C ALA A 2 22.07 21.75 -0.84
N VAL A 3 21.25 21.68 -1.87
CA VAL A 3 19.81 21.37 -1.73
C VAL A 3 19.70 19.94 -1.24
N LEU A 4 19.22 19.78 -0.03
CA LEU A 4 19.24 18.49 0.68
C LEU A 4 18.05 17.59 0.36
N GLY A 5 17.29 17.87 -0.68
CA GLY A 5 16.07 17.14 -1.05
C GLY A 5 14.80 17.86 -0.64
N LYS A 6 13.65 17.24 -0.91
CA LYS A 6 12.35 17.86 -0.63
C LYS A 6 11.26 16.84 -0.36
N PHE A 7 10.34 17.20 0.53
CA PHE A 7 9.03 16.58 0.61
C PHE A 7 8.09 17.33 -0.34
N ILE A 8 7.42 16.60 -1.22
CA ILE A 8 6.38 17.16 -2.07
C ILE A 8 5.04 16.60 -1.61
N ILE A 9 4.06 17.47 -1.42
CA ILE A 9 2.69 17.09 -1.15
C ILE A 9 1.95 17.02 -2.47
N ASP A 10 1.20 15.93 -2.68
CA ASP A 10 0.40 15.68 -3.87
C ASP A 10 -0.99 15.19 -3.47
N LEU A 11 -2.04 15.66 -4.16
CA LEU A 11 -3.40 15.15 -4.00
C LEU A 11 -3.67 14.10 -5.07
N ARG A 12 -4.06 12.90 -4.62
CA ARG A 12 -4.43 11.77 -5.47
C ARG A 12 -5.86 11.35 -5.17
N LEU A 13 -6.39 10.41 -5.93
CA LEU A 13 -7.75 9.92 -5.76
C LEU A 13 -8.03 9.32 -4.39
N ASP A 14 -7.01 8.86 -3.68
CA ASP A 14 -7.10 8.26 -2.35
C ASP A 14 -6.75 9.22 -1.19
N GLY A 15 -6.34 10.44 -1.49
CA GLY A 15 -6.04 11.47 -0.49
C GLY A 15 -4.73 12.22 -0.74
N TYR A 16 -4.33 12.98 0.26
CA TYR A 16 -3.05 13.70 0.24
C TYR A 16 -1.90 12.75 0.52
N HIS A 17 -0.84 12.82 -0.27
CA HIS A 17 0.38 12.05 -0.12
C HIS A 17 1.57 12.95 0.08
N PHE A 18 2.61 12.46 0.72
CA PHE A 18 3.92 13.07 0.62
C PHE A 18 4.92 12.12 -0.02
N CYS A 19 5.80 12.69 -0.83
CA CYS A 19 6.94 11.99 -1.40
C CYS A 19 8.21 12.64 -0.93
N LEU A 20 9.16 11.86 -0.42
CA LEU A 20 10.53 12.32 -0.16
C LEU A 20 11.36 12.12 -1.42
N LEU A 21 11.94 13.20 -1.94
CA LEU A 21 12.86 13.19 -3.06
C LEU A 21 14.26 13.57 -2.63
N ALA A 22 15.25 12.89 -3.18
CA ALA A 22 16.64 13.35 -3.15
C ALA A 22 16.83 14.63 -3.98
N ASN A 23 17.99 15.26 -3.84
CA ASN A 23 18.35 16.48 -4.58
C ASN A 23 18.39 16.29 -6.11
N ASN A 24 18.63 15.07 -6.58
CA ASN A 24 18.60 14.71 -8.02
C ASN A 24 17.19 14.34 -8.53
N GLY A 25 16.15 14.49 -7.69
CA GLY A 25 14.78 14.15 -8.03
C GLY A 25 14.41 12.67 -7.87
N GLN A 26 15.33 11.82 -7.44
CA GLN A 26 15.04 10.41 -7.17
C GLN A 26 14.02 10.27 -6.05
N LEU A 27 12.98 9.46 -6.26
CA LEU A 27 12.03 9.08 -5.23
C LEU A 27 12.71 8.17 -4.21
N LEU A 28 12.62 8.54 -2.94
CA LEU A 28 13.16 7.78 -1.81
C LEU A 28 12.05 7.12 -0.97
N TYR A 29 10.91 7.81 -0.84
CA TYR A 29 9.77 7.31 -0.10
C TYR A 29 8.47 7.92 -0.63
N ASP A 30 7.40 7.13 -0.69
CA ASP A 30 6.05 7.55 -1.04
C ASP A 30 5.08 7.09 0.06
N SER A 31 4.32 8.03 0.61
CA SER A 31 3.42 7.74 1.72
C SER A 31 2.11 7.08 1.27
N THR A 32 1.36 6.54 2.22
CA THR A 32 -0.08 6.26 2.06
C THR A 32 -0.88 7.55 2.10
N GLY A 33 -2.14 7.52 1.64
CA GLY A 33 -3.02 8.69 1.60
C GLY A 33 -3.46 9.17 2.99
N PHE A 34 -3.51 10.48 3.14
CA PHE A 34 -4.05 11.20 4.29
C PHE A 34 -5.36 11.89 3.90
N ALA A 35 -6.28 12.01 4.85
CA ALA A 35 -7.60 12.59 4.60
C ALA A 35 -7.59 14.11 4.38
N SER A 36 -6.51 14.80 4.78
CA SER A 36 -6.39 16.26 4.71
C SER A 36 -4.94 16.71 4.56
N GLU A 37 -4.74 17.94 4.11
CA GLU A 37 -3.43 18.59 4.03
C GLU A 37 -2.76 18.72 5.40
N GLU A 38 -3.51 19.08 6.45
CA GLU A 38 -3.01 19.11 7.81
C GLU A 38 -2.52 17.72 8.26
N GLY A 39 -3.27 16.67 7.90
CA GLY A 39 -2.90 15.27 8.20
C GLY A 39 -1.58 14.87 7.55
N VAL A 40 -1.35 15.23 6.28
CA VAL A 40 -0.10 14.90 5.59
C VAL A 40 1.07 15.70 6.15
N MET A 41 0.88 16.94 6.56
CA MET A 41 1.91 17.75 7.22
C MET A 41 2.36 17.11 8.54
N LYS A 42 1.41 16.71 9.40
CA LYS A 42 1.71 15.94 10.62
C LYS A 42 2.39 14.60 10.31
N GLY A 43 2.00 13.97 9.20
CA GLY A 43 2.61 12.75 8.70
C GLY A 43 4.09 12.94 8.37
N ILE A 44 4.45 14.03 7.69
CA ILE A 44 5.85 14.40 7.38
C ILE A 44 6.65 14.61 8.67
N GLU A 45 6.12 15.37 9.63
CA GLU A 45 6.80 15.58 10.92
C GLU A 45 7.06 14.27 11.67
N THR A 46 6.06 13.39 11.69
CA THR A 46 6.18 12.08 12.34
C THR A 46 7.20 11.19 11.62
N PHE A 47 7.23 11.24 10.28
CA PHE A 47 8.20 10.52 9.46
C PHE A 47 9.63 11.03 9.71
N LYS A 48 9.84 12.35 9.75
CA LYS A 48 11.15 12.96 10.09
C LYS A 48 11.66 12.47 11.44
N LYS A 49 10.81 12.52 12.48
CA LYS A 49 11.14 12.01 13.82
C LYS A 49 11.50 10.52 13.82
N ALA A 50 10.77 9.71 13.06
CA ALA A 50 11.08 8.29 12.92
C ALA A 50 12.47 8.07 12.28
N CYS A 51 12.82 8.86 11.25
CA CYS A 51 14.12 8.82 10.60
C CYS A 51 15.27 9.22 11.56
N GLU A 52 15.03 10.17 12.48
CA GLU A 52 16.00 10.55 13.51
C GLU A 52 16.26 9.41 14.52
N GLY A 53 15.22 8.64 14.83
CA GLY A 53 15.33 7.47 15.72
C GLY A 53 16.10 6.30 15.12
N ASN A 54 16.33 6.29 13.81
CA ASN A 54 17.15 5.32 13.07
C ASN A 54 16.76 3.84 13.25
N ASP A 55 15.48 3.57 13.52
CA ASP A 55 14.96 2.20 13.67
C ASP A 55 14.55 1.63 12.30
N PHE A 56 15.55 1.51 11.41
CA PHE A 56 15.39 0.88 10.10
C PHE A 56 15.75 -0.59 10.17
N VAL A 57 14.86 -1.44 9.69
CA VAL A 57 15.09 -2.87 9.49
C VAL A 57 14.87 -3.22 8.04
N ILE A 58 15.77 -4.01 7.47
CA ILE A 58 15.63 -4.51 6.08
C ILE A 58 15.21 -5.96 6.14
N TYR A 59 14.07 -6.24 5.55
CA TYR A 59 13.50 -7.58 5.42
C TYR A 59 13.61 -8.08 3.99
N GLN A 60 13.74 -9.40 3.85
CA GLN A 60 13.58 -10.10 2.58
C GLN A 60 12.27 -10.87 2.64
N ASP A 61 11.39 -10.64 1.65
CA ASP A 61 10.17 -11.43 1.53
C ASP A 61 10.45 -12.80 0.88
N LYS A 62 9.45 -13.67 0.91
CA LYS A 62 9.53 -15.01 0.32
C LYS A 62 9.74 -15.02 -1.21
N PHE A 63 9.58 -13.90 -1.88
CA PHE A 63 9.84 -13.73 -3.31
C PHE A 63 11.24 -13.20 -3.60
N GLY A 64 12.10 -13.11 -2.56
CA GLY A 64 13.47 -12.64 -2.67
C GLY A 64 13.60 -11.13 -2.82
N ARG A 65 12.52 -10.35 -2.59
CA ARG A 65 12.55 -8.88 -2.64
C ARG A 65 12.94 -8.31 -1.28
N PHE A 66 13.66 -7.22 -1.29
CA PHE A 66 14.09 -6.52 -0.09
C PHE A 66 13.31 -5.22 0.07
N ARG A 67 12.88 -4.93 1.29
CA ARG A 67 12.27 -3.66 1.67
C ARG A 67 12.78 -3.19 3.02
N PHE A 68 12.82 -1.88 3.21
CA PHE A 68 13.04 -1.36 4.54
C PHE A 68 11.71 -1.11 5.26
N VAL A 69 11.73 -1.31 6.56
CA VAL A 69 10.65 -0.91 7.47
C VAL A 69 11.26 0.02 8.51
N LEU A 70 10.71 1.22 8.64
CA LEU A 70 11.13 2.20 9.61
C LEU A 70 10.10 2.29 10.73
N ASN A 71 10.57 2.10 11.97
CA ASN A 71 9.75 2.21 13.19
C ASN A 71 8.45 1.35 13.09
N LYS A 72 8.52 0.15 12.52
CA LYS A 72 7.40 -0.79 12.31
C LYS A 72 6.17 -0.20 11.61
N ARG A 73 6.31 0.98 11.00
CA ARG A 73 5.18 1.74 10.43
C ARG A 73 5.37 2.13 8.98
N TYR A 74 6.55 2.61 8.62
CA TYR A 74 6.83 3.14 7.30
C TYR A 74 7.53 2.10 6.47
N ILE A 75 6.87 1.62 5.42
CA ILE A 75 7.35 0.55 4.56
C ILE A 75 7.85 1.17 3.26
N GLY A 76 9.11 0.90 2.93
CA GLY A 76 9.71 1.31 1.66
C GLY A 76 9.23 0.48 0.48
N GLU A 77 9.70 0.84 -0.71
CA GLU A 77 9.45 0.07 -1.92
C GLU A 77 10.23 -1.26 -1.91
N ASP A 78 9.83 -2.18 -2.80
CA ASP A 78 10.50 -3.46 -2.99
C ASP A 78 11.72 -3.30 -3.91
N TYR A 79 12.85 -3.88 -3.50
CA TYR A 79 14.11 -3.90 -4.24
C TYR A 79 14.53 -5.33 -4.54
N LYS A 80 15.13 -5.54 -5.71
CA LYS A 80 15.67 -6.86 -6.09
C LYS A 80 16.94 -7.21 -5.34
N GLU A 81 17.71 -6.21 -4.93
CA GLU A 81 19.00 -6.38 -4.27
C GLU A 81 19.00 -5.69 -2.91
N ARG A 82 19.54 -6.39 -1.90
CA ARG A 82 19.71 -5.87 -0.54
C ARG A 82 20.54 -4.59 -0.54
N ALA A 83 21.64 -4.56 -1.29
CA ALA A 83 22.52 -3.39 -1.38
C ALA A 83 21.80 -2.15 -1.92
N GLN A 84 20.84 -2.31 -2.83
CA GLN A 84 20.02 -1.20 -3.32
C GLN A 84 19.10 -0.69 -2.23
N CYS A 85 18.44 -1.58 -1.48
CA CYS A 85 17.59 -1.22 -0.36
C CYS A 85 18.38 -0.47 0.73
N GLU A 86 19.57 -0.93 1.08
CA GLU A 86 20.49 -0.27 2.04
C GLU A 86 20.88 1.15 1.59
N LYS A 87 21.22 1.34 0.32
CA LYS A 87 21.52 2.66 -0.25
C LYS A 87 20.34 3.62 -0.15
N VAL A 88 19.14 3.14 -0.45
CA VAL A 88 17.93 3.96 -0.35
C VAL A 88 17.61 4.28 1.09
N THR A 89 17.72 3.32 2.01
CA THR A 89 17.54 3.54 3.45
C THR A 89 18.47 4.63 3.98
N ALA A 90 19.76 4.57 3.66
CA ALA A 90 20.73 5.60 4.02
C ALA A 90 20.38 6.97 3.41
N SER A 91 19.84 6.97 2.18
CA SER A 91 19.39 8.20 1.53
C SER A 91 18.14 8.76 2.20
N VAL A 92 17.15 7.93 2.55
CA VAL A 92 15.95 8.34 3.31
C VAL A 92 16.36 9.00 4.61
N GLN A 93 17.22 8.36 5.40
CA GLN A 93 17.71 8.89 6.67
C GLN A 93 18.41 10.25 6.50
N ARG A 94 19.31 10.35 5.52
CA ARG A 94 20.05 11.56 5.22
C ARG A 94 19.16 12.72 4.78
N PHE A 95 18.24 12.44 3.85
CA PHE A 95 17.43 13.51 3.23
C PHE A 95 16.21 13.90 4.08
N ALA A 96 15.61 12.98 4.86
CA ALA A 96 14.42 13.28 5.63
C ALA A 96 14.63 14.43 6.63
N LYS A 97 15.80 14.50 7.27
CA LYS A 97 16.10 15.47 8.32
C LYS A 97 15.99 16.92 7.84
N ASP A 98 16.70 17.24 6.77
CA ASP A 98 16.94 18.63 6.34
C ASP A 98 16.15 19.02 5.07
N SER A 99 15.28 18.12 4.58
CA SER A 99 14.44 18.39 3.40
C SER A 99 13.40 19.48 3.69
N VAL A 100 13.26 20.38 2.74
CA VAL A 100 12.18 21.37 2.74
C VAL A 100 10.85 20.71 2.37
N VAL A 101 9.76 21.23 2.90
CA VAL A 101 8.42 20.83 2.51
C VAL A 101 7.93 21.77 1.41
N VAL A 102 7.58 21.22 0.26
CA VAL A 102 6.87 21.93 -0.80
C VAL A 102 5.38 21.67 -0.58
N PRO A 103 4.61 22.72 -0.21
CA PRO A 103 3.18 22.56 0.07
C PRO A 103 2.43 22.13 -1.19
N TYR A 104 1.24 21.59 -1.00
CA TYR A 104 0.32 21.30 -2.09
C TYR A 104 -0.08 22.62 -2.77
N THR A 105 -0.03 22.63 -4.10
CA THR A 105 -0.62 23.71 -4.89
C THR A 105 -2.01 23.25 -5.32
N PRO A 106 -3.09 23.98 -4.95
CA PRO A 106 -4.44 23.62 -5.32
C PRO A 106 -4.58 23.38 -6.82
N ASP A 107 -5.19 22.26 -7.16
CA ASP A 107 -5.48 21.84 -8.54
C ASP A 107 -6.96 21.46 -8.60
N PRO A 108 -7.82 22.31 -9.21
CA PRO A 108 -9.27 22.09 -9.24
C PRO A 108 -9.67 20.74 -9.86
N GLU A 109 -8.94 20.24 -10.85
CA GLU A 109 -9.24 18.96 -11.48
C GLU A 109 -8.96 17.80 -10.52
N LYS A 110 -7.83 17.85 -9.80
CA LYS A 110 -7.49 16.84 -8.78
C LYS A 110 -8.45 16.89 -7.59
N GLU A 111 -8.81 18.08 -7.14
CA GLU A 111 -9.76 18.26 -6.03
C GLU A 111 -11.13 17.73 -6.37
N GLN A 112 -11.63 18.01 -7.59
CA GLN A 112 -12.88 17.46 -8.09
C GLN A 112 -12.81 15.94 -8.19
N ALA A 113 -11.77 15.40 -8.81
CA ALA A 113 -11.60 13.95 -8.97
C ALA A 113 -11.53 13.23 -7.61
N TYR A 114 -10.84 13.80 -6.61
CA TYR A 114 -10.80 13.27 -5.25
C TYR A 114 -12.18 13.29 -4.59
N ALA A 115 -12.91 14.41 -4.70
CA ALA A 115 -14.25 14.56 -4.14
C ALA A 115 -15.23 13.56 -4.77
N GLU A 116 -15.19 13.38 -6.09
CA GLU A 116 -16.01 12.39 -6.82
C GLU A 116 -15.65 10.95 -6.40
N ALA A 117 -14.37 10.61 -6.31
CA ALA A 117 -13.92 9.30 -5.86
C ALA A 117 -14.38 8.98 -4.44
N LYS A 118 -14.42 9.99 -3.57
CA LYS A 118 -14.92 9.87 -2.20
C LYS A 118 -16.45 9.72 -2.15
N ALA A 119 -17.18 10.49 -2.94
CA ALA A 119 -18.64 10.45 -2.99
C ALA A 119 -19.17 9.13 -3.58
N ASN A 120 -18.47 8.58 -4.57
CA ASN A 120 -18.83 7.35 -5.26
C ASN A 120 -18.43 6.07 -4.51
N ALA A 121 -17.80 6.18 -3.32
CA ALA A 121 -17.39 5.02 -2.54
C ALA A 121 -18.60 4.24 -2.02
N LYS A 122 -18.69 2.97 -2.40
CA LYS A 122 -19.74 2.05 -1.93
C LYS A 122 -19.52 1.71 -0.46
N THR A 123 -20.59 1.74 0.34
CA THR A 123 -20.50 1.46 1.78
C THR A 123 -20.57 -0.03 2.11
N GLY A 124 -21.19 -0.83 1.25
CA GLY A 124 -21.46 -2.24 1.49
C GLY A 124 -22.49 -2.50 2.61
N LYS A 125 -23.24 -1.46 3.02
CA LYS A 125 -24.25 -1.60 4.09
C LYS A 125 -25.41 -2.51 3.69
N ASP A 126 -25.75 -2.53 2.41
CA ASP A 126 -26.86 -3.30 1.86
C ASP A 126 -26.47 -4.72 1.44
N ILE A 127 -25.25 -5.14 1.73
CA ILE A 127 -24.74 -6.48 1.39
C ILE A 127 -25.12 -7.46 2.49
N ASP A 128 -25.89 -8.50 2.13
CA ASP A 128 -26.10 -9.65 2.99
C ASP A 128 -24.85 -10.54 3.05
N TRP A 129 -24.02 -10.31 4.06
CA TRP A 129 -22.76 -11.02 4.23
C TRP A 129 -22.93 -12.50 4.54
N GLU A 130 -24.07 -12.91 5.09
CA GLU A 130 -24.34 -14.35 5.33
C GLU A 130 -24.68 -15.03 4.00
N ALA A 131 -25.46 -14.40 3.14
CA ALA A 131 -25.72 -14.91 1.80
C ALA A 131 -24.42 -15.00 0.98
N VAL A 132 -23.56 -13.98 1.05
CA VAL A 132 -22.25 -13.97 0.35
C VAL A 132 -21.34 -15.11 0.81
N LYS A 133 -21.29 -15.43 2.09
CA LYS A 133 -20.49 -16.54 2.62
C LYS A 133 -20.99 -17.91 2.15
N ASN A 134 -22.30 -18.04 2.00
CA ASN A 134 -22.96 -19.29 1.62
C ASN A 134 -23.10 -19.46 0.11
N GLU A 135 -22.69 -18.47 -0.67
CA GLU A 135 -22.73 -18.57 -2.13
C GLU A 135 -21.71 -19.60 -2.63
N PRO A 136 -22.14 -20.63 -3.38
CA PRO A 136 -21.25 -21.66 -3.88
C PRO A 136 -20.32 -21.08 -4.96
N VAL A 137 -19.11 -20.73 -4.57
CA VAL A 137 -18.05 -20.28 -5.49
C VAL A 137 -16.96 -21.33 -5.52
N PRO A 138 -16.61 -21.87 -6.69
CA PRO A 138 -15.51 -22.83 -6.79
C PRO A 138 -14.21 -22.22 -6.22
N PRO A 139 -13.48 -22.96 -5.35
CA PRO A 139 -12.21 -22.48 -4.80
C PRO A 139 -11.26 -22.08 -5.94
N SER A 140 -10.71 -20.90 -5.85
CA SER A 140 -9.80 -20.36 -6.87
C SER A 140 -8.75 -19.48 -6.19
N GLY A 141 -7.46 -19.84 -6.35
CA GLY A 141 -6.37 -19.17 -5.66
C GLY A 141 -6.26 -19.59 -4.20
N LYS A 142 -5.31 -18.96 -3.50
CA LYS A 142 -5.09 -19.18 -2.07
C LYS A 142 -4.56 -17.92 -1.40
N PHE A 143 -4.93 -17.75 -0.14
CA PHE A 143 -4.24 -16.85 0.78
C PHE A 143 -3.21 -17.69 1.56
N GLU A 144 -1.95 -17.38 1.42
CA GLU A 144 -0.90 -17.93 2.28
C GLU A 144 -0.61 -17.01 3.42
N VAL A 145 -0.65 -17.53 4.66
CA VAL A 145 -0.28 -16.80 5.88
C VAL A 145 1.07 -17.31 6.34
N GLU A 146 2.03 -16.40 6.49
CA GLU A 146 3.40 -16.71 6.86
C GLU A 146 3.90 -15.74 7.92
N GLU A 147 4.78 -16.25 8.78
CA GLU A 147 5.53 -15.43 9.73
C GLU A 147 6.86 -15.03 9.10
N GLU A 148 7.15 -13.74 9.09
CA GLU A 148 8.41 -13.17 8.64
C GLU A 148 9.05 -12.38 9.79
N GLY A 149 10.24 -11.81 9.57
CA GLY A 149 10.99 -11.14 10.62
C GLY A 149 10.30 -9.93 11.28
N ASP A 150 9.32 -9.32 10.60
CA ASP A 150 8.56 -8.17 11.09
C ASP A 150 7.12 -8.52 11.53
N GLY A 151 6.72 -9.79 11.47
CA GLY A 151 5.40 -10.29 11.87
C GLY A 151 4.73 -11.18 10.83
N TYR A 152 3.42 -11.26 10.88
CA TYR A 152 2.63 -12.11 9.99
C TYR A 152 2.19 -11.35 8.74
N HIS A 153 2.32 -11.98 7.60
CA HIS A 153 1.86 -11.47 6.31
C HIS A 153 0.91 -12.45 5.64
N PHE A 154 0.07 -11.95 4.76
CA PHE A 154 -0.64 -12.80 3.84
C PHE A 154 -0.35 -12.42 2.39
N SER A 155 -0.26 -13.44 1.55
CA SER A 155 -0.19 -13.31 0.10
C SER A 155 -1.48 -13.81 -0.52
N LEU A 156 -2.02 -13.11 -1.51
CA LEU A 156 -3.03 -13.67 -2.41
C LEU A 156 -2.35 -14.20 -3.66
N LEU A 157 -2.47 -15.48 -3.91
CA LEU A 157 -1.89 -16.16 -5.06
C LEU A 157 -3.00 -16.67 -5.99
N ALA A 158 -2.79 -16.55 -7.30
CA ALA A 158 -3.59 -17.23 -8.31
C ALA A 158 -3.32 -18.74 -8.32
N ASN A 159 -4.14 -19.52 -9.04
CA ASN A 159 -3.97 -20.98 -9.14
C ASN A 159 -2.60 -21.41 -9.71
N ASN A 160 -1.99 -20.59 -10.54
CA ASN A 160 -0.65 -20.83 -11.10
C ASN A 160 0.50 -20.37 -10.20
N GLY A 161 0.19 -19.96 -8.95
CA GLY A 161 1.17 -19.43 -8.00
C GLY A 161 1.59 -17.97 -8.21
N GLN A 162 1.01 -17.27 -9.19
CA GLN A 162 1.33 -15.87 -9.42
C GLN A 162 0.83 -15.01 -8.25
N LEU A 163 1.72 -14.16 -7.72
CA LEU A 163 1.38 -13.19 -6.69
C LEU A 163 0.45 -12.12 -7.25
N MET A 164 -0.70 -11.95 -6.58
CA MET A 164 -1.70 -10.92 -6.90
C MET A 164 -1.67 -9.76 -5.91
N PHE A 165 -1.38 -10.07 -4.65
CA PHE A 165 -1.31 -9.09 -3.57
C PHE A 165 -0.44 -9.63 -2.44
N TYR A 166 0.30 -8.73 -1.77
CA TYR A 166 1.09 -9.01 -0.58
C TYR A 166 0.77 -7.96 0.50
N SER A 167 0.42 -8.42 1.70
CA SER A 167 -0.03 -7.55 2.77
C SER A 167 1.12 -6.84 3.49
N ARG A 168 0.79 -5.79 4.23
CA ARG A 168 1.64 -5.29 5.31
C ARG A 168 1.72 -6.30 6.46
N SER A 169 2.64 -6.06 7.40
CA SER A 169 2.81 -6.87 8.61
C SER A 169 1.62 -6.75 9.58
N TYR A 170 1.30 -7.88 10.23
CA TYR A 170 0.36 -8.00 11.34
C TYR A 170 1.10 -8.56 12.55
N ALA A 171 0.73 -8.11 13.75
CA ALA A 171 1.39 -8.51 14.99
C ALA A 171 1.16 -9.99 15.37
N THR A 172 0.06 -10.59 14.92
CA THR A 172 -0.31 -11.97 15.24
C THR A 172 -0.93 -12.67 14.03
N GLU A 173 -0.84 -13.99 13.96
CA GLU A 173 -1.51 -14.81 12.95
C GLU A 173 -3.01 -14.53 12.93
N LYS A 174 -3.65 -14.45 14.09
CA LYS A 174 -5.08 -14.14 14.22
C LYS A 174 -5.42 -12.82 13.55
N SER A 175 -4.66 -11.76 13.83
CA SER A 175 -4.90 -10.44 13.20
C SER A 175 -4.63 -10.46 11.70
N CYS A 176 -3.71 -11.28 11.22
CA CYS A 176 -3.45 -11.48 9.80
C CYS A 176 -4.65 -12.14 9.10
N VAL A 177 -5.22 -13.21 9.70
CA VAL A 177 -6.44 -13.87 9.19
C VAL A 177 -7.65 -12.93 9.19
N GLU A 178 -7.79 -12.09 10.22
CA GLU A 178 -8.83 -11.04 10.25
C GLU A 178 -8.59 -10.00 9.14
N GLY A 179 -7.33 -9.68 8.86
CA GLY A 179 -6.91 -8.85 7.71
C GLY A 179 -7.35 -9.43 6.37
N ILE A 180 -7.18 -10.76 6.16
CA ILE A 180 -7.68 -11.46 4.96
C ILE A 180 -9.19 -11.28 4.82
N ARG A 181 -9.96 -11.49 5.89
CA ARG A 181 -11.42 -11.33 5.85
C ARG A 181 -11.84 -9.89 5.52
N THR A 182 -11.12 -8.92 6.05
CA THR A 182 -11.33 -7.50 5.73
C THR A 182 -11.01 -7.21 4.26
N PHE A 183 -9.92 -7.80 3.75
CA PHE A 183 -9.55 -7.70 2.34
C PHE A 183 -10.62 -8.32 1.42
N GLN A 184 -11.08 -9.51 1.73
CA GLN A 184 -12.14 -10.19 0.97
C GLN A 184 -13.42 -9.34 0.91
N LYS A 185 -13.85 -8.80 2.05
CA LYS A 185 -15.01 -7.90 2.10
C LYS A 185 -14.81 -6.65 1.27
N ALA A 186 -13.66 -5.99 1.39
CA ALA A 186 -13.36 -4.78 0.62
C ALA A 186 -13.31 -5.07 -0.88
N ALA A 187 -12.68 -6.18 -1.29
CA ALA A 187 -12.62 -6.62 -2.68
C ALA A 187 -14.01 -6.94 -3.26
N TYR A 188 -14.91 -7.53 -2.44
CA TYR A 188 -16.29 -7.81 -2.84
C TYR A 188 -17.10 -6.51 -3.02
N ILE A 189 -16.99 -5.54 -2.11
CA ILE A 189 -17.60 -4.21 -2.23
C ILE A 189 -17.13 -3.52 -3.50
N GLY A 190 -15.85 -3.72 -3.85
CA GLY A 190 -15.28 -3.31 -5.14
C GLY A 190 -14.90 -1.83 -5.21
N ASN A 191 -14.60 -1.17 -4.11
CA ASN A 191 -14.11 0.21 -4.08
C ASN A 191 -12.63 0.29 -4.50
N PHE A 192 -12.35 -0.18 -5.73
CA PHE A 192 -11.04 -0.06 -6.34
C PHE A 192 -10.90 1.29 -7.05
N ILE A 193 -9.80 1.96 -6.80
CA ILE A 193 -9.37 3.17 -7.46
C ILE A 193 -8.04 2.88 -8.15
N ILE A 194 -7.90 3.29 -9.40
CA ILE A 194 -6.60 3.31 -10.07
C ILE A 194 -6.00 4.69 -9.85
N ASP A 195 -4.96 4.71 -9.03
CA ASP A 195 -4.19 5.90 -8.73
C ASP A 195 -2.96 5.98 -9.63
N GLN A 196 -2.60 7.19 -10.07
CA GLN A 196 -1.39 7.48 -10.82
C GLN A 196 -0.50 8.39 -9.97
N ASP A 197 0.72 7.95 -9.71
CA ASP A 197 1.68 8.80 -9.02
C ASP A 197 2.35 9.79 -9.99
N LYS A 198 3.07 10.77 -9.44
CA LYS A 198 3.77 11.80 -10.22
C LYS A 198 4.94 11.29 -11.08
N PHE A 199 5.22 9.99 -11.05
CA PHE A 199 6.22 9.31 -11.89
C PHE A 199 5.57 8.45 -12.96
N ASP A 200 4.28 8.72 -13.27
CA ASP A 200 3.48 8.00 -14.25
C ASP A 200 3.34 6.49 -13.96
N ARG A 201 3.46 6.09 -12.69
CA ARG A 201 3.21 4.71 -12.27
C ARG A 201 1.77 4.58 -11.80
N TYR A 202 1.15 3.46 -12.11
CA TYR A 202 -0.23 3.15 -11.77
C TYR A 202 -0.29 2.07 -10.72
N ARG A 203 -1.18 2.21 -9.75
CA ARG A 203 -1.47 1.19 -8.75
C ARG A 203 -2.96 1.17 -8.44
N PHE A 204 -3.48 0.06 -7.96
CA PHE A 204 -4.80 0.09 -7.38
C PHE A 204 -4.73 0.43 -5.90
N VAL A 205 -5.74 1.15 -5.46
CA VAL A 205 -6.04 1.39 -4.05
C VAL A 205 -7.40 0.78 -3.76
N LEU A 206 -7.49 -0.05 -2.74
CA LEU A 206 -8.74 -0.65 -2.31
C LEU A 206 -9.21 -0.01 -1.01
N ARG A 207 -10.39 0.58 -1.02
CA ARG A 207 -11.03 1.20 0.14
C ARG A 207 -12.02 0.26 0.80
N SER A 208 -12.13 0.35 2.14
CA SER A 208 -13.23 -0.25 2.88
C SER A 208 -14.55 0.45 2.57
N GLY A 209 -15.67 -0.14 3.00
CA GLY A 209 -16.99 0.51 2.91
C GLY A 209 -17.13 1.81 3.71
N SER A 210 -16.21 2.09 4.65
CA SER A 210 -16.11 3.37 5.35
C SER A 210 -15.24 4.42 4.64
N GLY A 211 -14.70 4.07 3.45
CA GLY A 211 -13.84 4.96 2.67
C GLY A 211 -12.38 5.02 3.13
N VAL A 212 -12.02 4.26 4.17
CA VAL A 212 -10.62 4.15 4.63
C VAL A 212 -9.84 3.29 3.65
N ILE A 213 -8.62 3.73 3.29
CA ILE A 213 -7.69 2.94 2.48
C ILE A 213 -7.29 1.72 3.30
N VAL A 214 -7.50 0.55 2.73
CA VAL A 214 -7.20 -0.71 3.41
C VAL A 214 -5.98 -1.36 2.80
N TYR A 215 -5.86 -1.28 1.46
CA TYR A 215 -4.81 -1.98 0.72
C TYR A 215 -4.37 -1.18 -0.50
N ILE A 216 -3.06 -1.23 -0.77
CA ILE A 216 -2.43 -0.63 -1.94
C ILE A 216 -1.74 -1.75 -2.71
N GLY A 217 -2.07 -1.86 -3.98
CA GLY A 217 -1.44 -2.84 -4.88
C GLY A 217 -0.05 -2.43 -5.34
N GLU A 218 0.58 -3.31 -6.09
CA GLU A 218 1.88 -3.04 -6.71
C GLU A 218 1.81 -1.91 -7.74
N SER A 219 2.96 -1.30 -8.02
CA SER A 219 3.08 -0.25 -9.05
C SER A 219 3.26 -0.85 -10.44
N TYR A 220 2.52 -0.35 -11.41
CA TYR A 220 2.54 -0.76 -12.82
C TYR A 220 2.94 0.40 -13.71
N THR A 221 3.57 0.08 -14.84
CA THR A 221 3.96 1.09 -15.85
C THR A 221 2.81 1.55 -16.74
N THR A 222 1.66 0.86 -16.71
CA THR A 222 0.49 1.23 -17.50
C THR A 222 -0.79 1.05 -16.69
N ARG A 223 -1.78 1.90 -16.97
CA ARG A 223 -3.12 1.83 -16.37
C ARG A 223 -3.80 0.49 -16.63
N ASP A 224 -3.65 -0.06 -17.83
CA ASP A 224 -4.25 -1.34 -18.20
C ASP A 224 -3.72 -2.52 -17.38
N ARG A 225 -2.43 -2.51 -17.02
CA ARG A 225 -1.85 -3.52 -16.13
C ARG A 225 -2.43 -3.42 -14.72
N ALA A 226 -2.59 -2.20 -14.21
CA ALA A 226 -3.22 -1.99 -12.91
C ALA A 226 -4.69 -2.46 -12.92
N LEU A 227 -5.46 -2.17 -13.99
CA LEU A 227 -6.83 -2.66 -14.16
C LEU A 227 -6.91 -4.19 -14.22
N LYS A 228 -6.03 -4.84 -15.00
CA LYS A 228 -5.96 -6.32 -15.05
C LYS A 228 -5.64 -6.92 -13.68
N SER A 229 -4.81 -6.25 -12.88
CA SER A 229 -4.53 -6.66 -11.51
C SER A 229 -5.78 -6.58 -10.63
N VAL A 230 -6.58 -5.51 -10.74
CA VAL A 230 -7.87 -5.38 -10.05
C VAL A 230 -8.80 -6.54 -10.38
N GLU A 231 -8.97 -6.87 -11.66
CA GLU A 231 -9.84 -7.97 -12.06
C GLU A 231 -9.34 -9.33 -11.52
N SER A 232 -8.04 -9.52 -11.51
CA SER A 232 -7.43 -10.71 -10.91
C SER A 232 -7.66 -10.76 -9.40
N VAL A 233 -7.47 -9.65 -8.68
CA VAL A 233 -7.73 -9.57 -7.25
C VAL A 233 -9.20 -9.84 -6.93
N LYS A 234 -10.15 -9.24 -7.64
CA LYS A 234 -11.59 -9.50 -7.48
C LYS A 234 -11.92 -10.98 -7.65
N LYS A 235 -11.39 -11.58 -8.71
CA LYS A 235 -11.63 -13.00 -9.03
C LYS A 235 -11.12 -13.92 -7.92
N PHE A 236 -9.87 -13.75 -7.50
CA PHE A 236 -9.24 -14.68 -6.57
C PHE A 236 -9.57 -14.38 -5.12
N ALA A 237 -9.71 -13.11 -4.70
CA ALA A 237 -10.00 -12.77 -3.30
C ALA A 237 -11.31 -13.38 -2.81
N ARG A 238 -12.31 -13.53 -3.70
CA ARG A 238 -13.63 -14.03 -3.35
C ARG A 238 -13.63 -15.49 -2.88
N SER A 239 -12.85 -16.33 -3.54
CA SER A 239 -12.92 -17.80 -3.41
C SER A 239 -11.61 -18.45 -2.94
N ALA A 240 -10.56 -17.65 -2.70
CA ALA A 240 -9.27 -18.17 -2.25
C ALA A 240 -9.38 -18.82 -0.86
N THR A 241 -8.78 -20.02 -0.73
CA THR A 241 -8.67 -20.71 0.55
C THR A 241 -7.51 -20.15 1.37
N ILE A 242 -7.64 -20.16 2.70
CA ILE A 242 -6.55 -19.75 3.59
C ILE A 242 -5.69 -20.99 3.89
N VAL A 243 -4.41 -20.89 3.64
CA VAL A 243 -3.42 -21.94 3.89
C VAL A 243 -2.26 -21.44 4.74
N PHE A 244 -1.69 -22.33 5.52
CA PHE A 244 -0.53 -22.10 6.38
C PHE A 244 0.61 -23.02 5.93
N PRO A 245 1.53 -22.56 5.07
CA PRO A 245 2.52 -23.43 4.40
C PRO A 245 3.43 -24.22 5.35
N TYR A 246 3.64 -23.71 6.57
CA TYR A 246 4.58 -24.32 7.55
C TYR A 246 3.89 -25.06 8.69
N ARG A 247 2.57 -25.29 8.61
CA ARG A 247 1.85 -26.20 9.49
C ARG A 247 1.72 -27.57 8.80
N GLY A 248 2.83 -28.31 8.74
CA GLY A 248 2.89 -29.71 8.37
C GLY A 248 2.95 -30.58 9.61
#